data_82a8b0eca32d8e3364f38f4306653cfd
#
_entry.id   82a8b0eca32d8e3364f38f4306653cfd
#
_cell.length_a   1.000
_cell.length_b   1.000
_cell.length_c   1.000
_cell.angle_alpha   90.00
_cell.angle_beta   90.00
_cell.angle_gamma   90.00
#
_symmetry.space_group_name_H-M   'P 1'
#
loop_
_entity.id
_entity.type
_entity.pdbx_description
1 polymer ?
#
loop_
_entity_poly.entity_id
_entity_poly.type
_entity_poly.pdbx_seq_one_letter_code
_entity_poly.pdbx_strand_id
1 'polypeptide(L)'
;MLKSIVVAMLLVASSHATIKVVPTTTLQAETGNNTSAANTFHSQSNGNLGSSNISKADIHSLLFSGATTKIYVHLMPWFGSGHHMNVGYSSNDPVQVHKQILDMISRGIAGVMIDWYGPGSFSDQVTKLVMAEAESHPGFSFAIVIDKGALKGLCSTCSAQDELARQLQYIAATYFASPAYMRWNGRPVVANFDLDRHYTIDWSALALVVPGNPAYLFQNSSGFSHVLSSGSYSWVGRQSDFGVAYLGSFYGTSLQYPTKEAIGSAYKGFNDTLASWSLDRVLSQQCGQTWLTTFSVINHLYSPDRQLNAIQLVTWNDYEEGTEIESGIDNCFSISANLSGHTLKWAVRGNESTLDHYEVYVSTDGTNLMKLDDVILGNFSLNLASYALARGKYVMYVKAVGKPSILNHMSGAVTYDVHGSQPSSSTLTVQLTPTSMMLDRGSSGTSKIVVMAPRDLMASVFSCDSPRAKIQCVFSNPKVSSDRHLVEADLTIESTRTPRPPTRDRSHTTRFTFLPGLGFLGLVLASDGKPRRKVLIGSILLAILLLSSCGGGALTNQAQTMSPQLGPVTVPVYVSVASGGMQGSATIQLTLRE
;
A
#
# COMPACT_ATOMS: atom_id res chain seq x y z
N MET A 1 -24.38 -68.83 -9.17
CA MET A 1 -23.33 -67.93 -8.64
C MET A 1 -23.10 -66.84 -9.69
N LEU A 2 -23.89 -65.76 -9.60
CA LEU A 2 -23.78 -64.60 -10.50
C LEU A 2 -23.01 -63.50 -9.75
N LYS A 3 -21.89 -63.05 -10.30
CA LYS A 3 -21.16 -61.88 -9.84
C LYS A 3 -21.68 -60.65 -10.61
N SER A 4 -22.36 -59.77 -9.93
CA SER A 4 -22.76 -58.47 -10.44
C SER A 4 -21.55 -57.52 -10.43
N ILE A 5 -21.22 -57.00 -11.60
CA ILE A 5 -20.25 -55.91 -11.78
C ILE A 5 -21.03 -54.60 -11.74
N VAL A 6 -20.80 -53.77 -10.74
CA VAL A 6 -21.31 -52.42 -10.66
C VAL A 6 -20.29 -51.50 -11.34
N VAL A 7 -20.68 -50.93 -12.45
CA VAL A 7 -19.93 -49.87 -13.17
C VAL A 7 -20.33 -48.54 -12.51
N ALA A 8 -19.39 -47.92 -11.81
CA ALA A 8 -19.56 -46.57 -11.31
C ALA A 8 -19.24 -45.54 -12.42
N MET A 9 -20.28 -44.91 -12.95
CA MET A 9 -20.12 -43.72 -13.79
C MET A 9 -19.70 -42.55 -12.94
N LEU A 10 -18.46 -42.07 -13.11
CA LEU A 10 -18.03 -40.77 -12.63
C LEU A 10 -18.65 -39.68 -13.51
N LEU A 11 -19.66 -39.00 -12.97
CA LEU A 11 -20.13 -37.72 -13.51
C LEU A 11 -19.12 -36.65 -13.11
N VAL A 12 -18.29 -36.21 -14.07
CA VAL A 12 -17.49 -35.00 -13.96
C VAL A 12 -18.44 -33.82 -14.07
N ALA A 13 -18.85 -33.28 -12.93
CA ALA A 13 -19.54 -31.98 -12.90
C ALA A 13 -18.52 -30.90 -13.22
N SER A 14 -18.57 -30.38 -14.46
CA SER A 14 -17.89 -29.13 -14.82
C SER A 14 -18.55 -28.01 -14.01
N SER A 15 -17.89 -27.59 -12.93
CA SER A 15 -18.24 -26.38 -12.21
C SER A 15 -17.90 -25.17 -13.09
N HIS A 16 -18.88 -24.68 -13.80
CA HIS A 16 -18.85 -23.31 -14.31
C HIS A 16 -18.82 -22.42 -13.07
N ALA A 17 -17.68 -21.84 -12.77
CA ALA A 17 -17.59 -20.76 -11.80
C ALA A 17 -18.33 -19.56 -12.42
N THR A 18 -19.62 -19.47 -12.15
CA THR A 18 -20.37 -18.25 -12.30
C THR A 18 -19.72 -17.26 -11.33
N ILE A 19 -19.00 -16.26 -11.86
CA ILE A 19 -18.62 -15.09 -11.09
C ILE A 19 -19.94 -14.49 -10.62
N LYS A 20 -20.33 -14.79 -9.39
CA LYS A 20 -21.35 -14.02 -8.69
C LYS A 20 -20.74 -12.63 -8.56
N VAL A 21 -21.17 -11.71 -9.41
CA VAL A 21 -21.06 -10.29 -9.12
C VAL A 21 -21.74 -10.14 -7.76
N VAL A 22 -20.95 -9.96 -6.73
CA VAL A 22 -21.46 -9.69 -5.39
C VAL A 22 -22.19 -8.35 -5.53
N PRO A 23 -23.51 -8.31 -5.38
CA PRO A 23 -24.20 -7.04 -5.40
C PRO A 23 -23.56 -6.19 -4.31
N THR A 24 -23.17 -4.99 -4.61
CA THR A 24 -22.65 -4.03 -3.64
C THR A 24 -23.81 -3.60 -2.74
N THR A 25 -24.24 -4.52 -1.86
CA THR A 25 -25.33 -4.27 -0.89
C THR A 25 -25.06 -3.04 -0.02
N THR A 26 -23.80 -2.68 0.14
CA THR A 26 -23.37 -1.45 0.83
C THR A 26 -23.78 -0.17 0.10
N LEU A 27 -23.76 -0.16 -1.24
CA LEU A 27 -24.21 1.02 -2.01
C LEU A 27 -25.72 1.22 -1.95
N GLN A 28 -26.51 0.16 -1.73
CA GLN A 28 -27.95 0.27 -1.53
C GLN A 28 -28.34 1.13 -0.32
N ALA A 29 -27.65 0.94 0.80
CA ALA A 29 -27.91 1.72 2.01
C ALA A 29 -27.52 3.19 1.82
N GLU A 30 -26.57 3.45 0.93
CA GLU A 30 -26.02 4.78 0.69
C GLU A 30 -26.84 5.60 -0.31
N THR A 31 -27.63 4.94 -1.15
CA THR A 31 -28.49 5.60 -2.14
C THR A 31 -29.95 5.71 -1.71
N GLY A 32 -30.32 5.08 -0.59
CA GLY A 32 -31.69 4.88 -0.16
C GLY A 32 -32.46 6.11 0.38
N ASN A 33 -31.80 7.23 0.56
CA ASN A 33 -32.46 8.47 0.97
C ASN A 33 -32.41 9.49 -0.15
N ASN A 34 -33.51 10.16 -0.44
CA ASN A 34 -33.68 11.24 -1.41
C ASN A 34 -32.71 12.44 -1.25
N THR A 35 -31.78 12.39 -0.38
CA THR A 35 -30.62 13.28 -0.31
C THR A 35 -29.64 12.88 -1.38
N SER A 36 -28.89 13.81 -1.93
CA SER A 36 -27.91 13.53 -2.98
C SER A 36 -27.04 12.33 -2.58
N ALA A 37 -26.73 11.44 -3.52
CA ALA A 37 -25.92 10.25 -3.25
C ALA A 37 -24.57 10.58 -2.55
N ALA A 38 -24.07 11.80 -2.71
CA ALA A 38 -22.91 12.30 -1.99
C ALA A 38 -23.08 12.22 -0.46
N ASN A 39 -24.28 12.42 0.07
CA ASN A 39 -24.52 12.37 1.51
C ASN A 39 -24.46 10.95 2.08
N THR A 40 -24.68 9.93 1.26
CA THR A 40 -24.58 8.54 1.69
C THR A 40 -23.14 8.04 1.79
N PHE A 41 -22.20 8.78 1.19
CA PHE A 41 -20.77 8.50 1.23
C PHE A 41 -20.02 9.27 2.31
N HIS A 42 -20.74 9.86 3.27
CA HIS A 42 -20.09 10.46 4.41
C HIS A 42 -19.33 9.43 5.22
N SER A 43 -18.22 9.89 5.79
CA SER A 43 -17.44 9.11 6.71
C SER A 43 -18.34 8.51 7.78
N GLN A 44 -18.23 7.22 7.93
CA GLN A 44 -18.89 6.53 9.03
C GLN A 44 -17.87 6.43 10.14
N SER A 45 -17.94 7.36 11.06
CA SER A 45 -17.20 7.28 12.30
C SER A 45 -17.43 5.93 12.98
N ASN A 46 -16.78 5.70 14.07
CA ASN A 46 -17.03 4.56 14.95
C ASN A 46 -16.58 3.21 14.40
N GLY A 47 -15.55 3.19 13.57
CA GLY A 47 -15.08 1.95 12.97
C GLY A 47 -16.12 1.29 12.10
N ASN A 48 -17.17 2.00 11.82
CA ASN A 48 -18.19 1.46 10.99
C ASN A 48 -17.77 1.52 9.55
N LEU A 49 -17.75 0.42 9.01
CA LEU A 49 -17.20 0.01 7.76
C LEU A 49 -18.08 0.39 6.59
N GLY A 50 -18.34 1.63 6.42
CA GLY A 50 -18.84 2.13 5.16
C GLY A 50 -17.81 1.89 4.06
N SER A 51 -17.63 0.63 3.68
CA SER A 51 -16.59 0.20 2.73
C SER A 51 -16.71 0.88 1.38
N SER A 52 -17.85 1.48 1.09
CA SER A 52 -18.11 2.18 -0.16
C SER A 52 -17.77 3.67 -0.11
N ASN A 53 -17.66 4.29 1.05
CA ASN A 53 -17.30 5.69 1.17
C ASN A 53 -15.83 5.94 1.48
N ILE A 54 -15.07 4.92 1.84
CA ILE A 54 -13.61 5.01 2.06
C ILE A 54 -12.91 4.22 0.97
N SER A 55 -11.91 4.81 0.35
CA SER A 55 -11.08 4.07 -0.60
C SER A 55 -10.30 2.96 0.08
N LYS A 56 -10.52 1.73 -0.36
CA LYS A 56 -9.80 0.51 0.06
C LYS A 56 -8.62 0.18 -0.85
N ALA A 57 -8.19 1.14 -1.68
CA ALA A 57 -6.97 0.96 -2.47
C ALA A 57 -5.77 0.70 -1.53
N ASP A 58 -4.84 -0.12 -2.00
CA ASP A 58 -3.64 -0.47 -1.25
C ASP A 58 -2.77 0.78 -1.02
N ILE A 59 -2.45 1.05 0.26
CA ILE A 59 -1.63 2.20 0.68
C ILE A 59 -0.23 2.16 0.05
N HIS A 60 0.29 0.98 -0.30
CA HIS A 60 1.56 0.87 -1.02
C HIS A 60 1.58 1.63 -2.35
N SER A 61 0.41 1.87 -2.96
CA SER A 61 0.31 2.67 -4.18
C SER A 61 0.70 4.14 -4.01
N LEU A 62 0.81 4.64 -2.78
CA LEU A 62 1.30 5.98 -2.44
C LEU A 62 2.83 6.05 -2.34
N LEU A 63 3.51 4.90 -2.25
CA LEU A 63 4.96 4.81 -2.20
C LEU A 63 5.55 4.77 -3.62
N PHE A 64 6.86 4.96 -3.71
CA PHE A 64 7.59 4.82 -4.98
C PHE A 64 7.44 3.41 -5.57
N SER A 65 7.45 3.34 -6.90
CA SER A 65 7.32 2.05 -7.61
C SER A 65 8.44 1.08 -7.20
N GLY A 66 8.06 -0.15 -6.84
CA GLY A 66 8.98 -1.17 -6.34
C GLY A 66 9.32 -1.03 -4.86
N ALA A 67 8.58 -0.23 -4.10
CA ALA A 67 8.70 -0.18 -2.64
C ALA A 67 8.34 -1.53 -2.02
N THR A 68 9.18 -1.99 -1.09
CA THR A 68 8.95 -3.20 -0.27
C THR A 68 8.67 -2.84 1.20
N THR A 69 8.43 -1.56 1.45
CA THR A 69 8.16 -0.98 2.77
C THR A 69 6.96 -1.64 3.41
N LYS A 70 7.11 -2.16 4.62
CA LYS A 70 5.98 -2.64 5.42
C LYS A 70 5.18 -1.47 5.97
N ILE A 71 3.86 -1.58 5.91
CA ILE A 71 2.96 -0.56 6.44
C ILE A 71 2.35 -1.08 7.73
N TYR A 72 2.63 -0.40 8.82
CA TYR A 72 2.02 -0.62 10.11
C TYR A 72 1.08 0.53 10.46
N VAL A 73 0.22 0.35 11.44
CA VAL A 73 -0.63 1.43 11.95
C VAL A 73 -0.57 1.48 13.47
N HIS A 74 -0.54 2.67 14.05
CA HIS A 74 -0.63 2.84 15.49
C HIS A 74 -2.10 2.71 15.93
N LEU A 75 -2.35 1.84 16.90
CA LEU A 75 -3.69 1.52 17.40
C LEU A 75 -3.86 2.03 18.84
N MET A 76 -4.91 2.81 19.06
CA MET A 76 -5.34 3.25 20.38
C MET A 76 -6.37 2.25 20.95
N PRO A 77 -6.01 1.43 21.94
CA PRO A 77 -6.85 0.34 22.45
C PRO A 77 -7.70 0.74 23.65
N TRP A 78 -8.24 1.96 23.70
CA TRP A 78 -8.80 2.53 24.92
C TRP A 78 -10.30 2.87 24.90
N PHE A 79 -10.94 2.83 23.71
CA PHE A 79 -12.35 3.18 23.57
C PHE A 79 -13.25 2.13 24.24
N GLY A 80 -14.24 2.63 24.99
CA GLY A 80 -15.11 1.78 25.81
C GLY A 80 -14.63 1.58 27.25
N SER A 81 -13.45 2.12 27.63
CA SER A 81 -12.93 2.08 29.00
C SER A 81 -13.64 3.02 29.96
N GLY A 82 -14.46 3.95 29.44
CA GLY A 82 -15.17 4.98 30.25
C GLY A 82 -14.34 6.25 30.51
N HIS A 83 -13.11 6.33 30.05
CA HIS A 83 -12.21 7.47 30.23
C HIS A 83 -11.94 8.27 28.95
N HIS A 84 -12.37 7.76 27.82
CA HIS A 84 -12.20 8.33 26.49
C HIS A 84 -13.53 8.61 25.82
N MET A 85 -13.52 9.37 24.73
CA MET A 85 -14.74 9.72 24.03
C MET A 85 -15.50 8.47 23.55
N ASN A 86 -16.81 8.60 23.41
CA ASN A 86 -17.62 7.53 22.84
C ASN A 86 -17.55 7.58 21.31
N VAL A 87 -16.91 6.59 20.72
CA VAL A 87 -16.78 6.43 19.26
C VAL A 87 -17.75 5.39 18.69
N GLY A 88 -18.73 4.93 19.52
CA GLY A 88 -19.79 4.01 19.12
C GLY A 88 -19.39 2.52 19.16
N TYR A 89 -18.17 2.19 19.61
CA TYR A 89 -17.74 0.82 19.85
C TYR A 89 -16.84 0.71 21.08
N SER A 90 -16.60 -0.52 21.53
CA SER A 90 -15.57 -0.83 22.52
C SER A 90 -14.38 -1.50 21.85
N SER A 91 -13.16 -1.03 22.16
CA SER A 91 -11.94 -1.68 21.71
C SER A 91 -11.78 -3.10 22.27
N ASN A 92 -12.46 -3.43 23.39
CA ASN A 92 -12.47 -4.77 23.99
C ASN A 92 -13.61 -5.66 23.45
N ASP A 93 -14.15 -5.34 22.29
CA ASP A 93 -15.10 -6.20 21.58
C ASP A 93 -14.34 -7.02 20.52
N PRO A 94 -14.29 -8.37 20.62
CA PRO A 94 -13.58 -9.20 19.66
C PRO A 94 -14.15 -9.08 18.24
N VAL A 95 -15.44 -8.80 18.09
CA VAL A 95 -16.06 -8.56 16.77
C VAL A 95 -15.54 -7.27 16.15
N GLN A 96 -15.35 -6.24 16.97
CA GLN A 96 -14.79 -4.97 16.50
C GLN A 96 -13.30 -5.13 16.13
N VAL A 97 -12.51 -5.83 16.95
CA VAL A 97 -11.10 -6.13 16.66
C VAL A 97 -10.97 -6.90 15.33
N HIS A 98 -11.78 -7.92 15.12
CA HIS A 98 -11.83 -8.69 13.88
C HIS A 98 -12.10 -7.78 12.67
N LYS A 99 -13.13 -6.94 12.73
CA LYS A 99 -13.49 -6.00 11.66
C LYS A 99 -12.36 -5.01 11.36
N GLN A 100 -11.74 -4.45 12.39
CA GLN A 100 -10.64 -3.50 12.22
C GLN A 100 -9.44 -4.15 11.55
N ILE A 101 -9.04 -5.33 11.97
CA ILE A 101 -7.90 -6.06 11.37
C ILE A 101 -8.18 -6.42 9.91
N LEU A 102 -9.40 -6.89 9.59
CA LEU A 102 -9.77 -7.15 8.19
C LEU A 102 -9.76 -5.87 7.35
N ASP A 103 -10.21 -4.74 7.91
CA ASP A 103 -10.16 -3.46 7.21
C ASP A 103 -8.70 -3.02 6.98
N MET A 104 -7.84 -3.13 7.99
CA MET A 104 -6.41 -2.84 7.87
C MET A 104 -5.76 -3.69 6.77
N ILE A 105 -5.98 -5.00 6.78
CA ILE A 105 -5.46 -5.93 5.76
C ILE A 105 -5.95 -5.52 4.36
N SER A 106 -7.23 -5.16 4.22
CA SER A 106 -7.81 -4.75 2.94
C SER A 106 -7.17 -3.50 2.34
N ARG A 107 -6.52 -2.67 3.18
CA ARG A 107 -5.79 -1.46 2.77
C ARG A 107 -4.27 -1.69 2.62
N GLY A 108 -3.80 -2.93 2.71
CA GLY A 108 -2.38 -3.27 2.61
C GLY A 108 -1.58 -3.06 3.89
N ILE A 109 -2.23 -2.91 5.05
CA ILE A 109 -1.55 -2.77 6.34
C ILE A 109 -1.13 -4.16 6.83
N ALA A 110 0.16 -4.28 7.18
CA ALA A 110 0.79 -5.54 7.58
C ALA A 110 0.82 -5.77 9.10
N GLY A 111 0.28 -4.84 9.88
CA GLY A 111 0.21 -5.01 11.34
C GLY A 111 -0.01 -3.73 12.12
N VAL A 112 -0.01 -3.87 13.44
CA VAL A 112 -0.32 -2.78 14.39
C VAL A 112 0.80 -2.58 15.41
N MET A 113 1.02 -1.33 15.77
CA MET A 113 1.80 -0.90 16.93
C MET A 113 0.79 -0.42 17.99
N ILE A 114 0.66 -1.15 19.09
CA ILE A 114 -0.41 -0.98 20.07
C ILE A 114 0.06 -0.10 21.22
N ASP A 115 -0.64 0.99 21.48
CA ASP A 115 -0.40 1.85 22.62
C ASP A 115 -0.83 1.16 23.92
N TRP A 116 0.13 0.88 24.82
CA TRP A 116 -0.07 -0.06 25.92
C TRP A 116 0.22 0.56 27.30
N TYR A 117 -0.70 0.34 28.23
CA TYR A 117 -0.73 1.01 29.54
C TYR A 117 -0.51 0.07 30.73
N GLY A 118 0.18 -1.03 30.56
CA GLY A 118 0.58 -1.92 31.65
C GLY A 118 -0.24 -3.22 31.76
N PRO A 119 0.28 -4.19 32.54
CA PRO A 119 -0.35 -5.50 32.72
C PRO A 119 -1.73 -5.41 33.36
N GLY A 120 -2.70 -6.16 32.84
CA GLY A 120 -4.07 -6.23 33.35
C GLY A 120 -4.92 -4.99 33.07
N SER A 121 -4.36 -3.96 32.45
CA SER A 121 -5.11 -2.77 32.02
C SER A 121 -6.13 -3.11 30.93
N PHE A 122 -7.00 -2.15 30.62
CA PHE A 122 -7.94 -2.31 29.51
C PHE A 122 -7.17 -2.48 28.19
N SER A 123 -6.07 -1.75 27.96
CA SER A 123 -5.23 -1.90 26.79
C SER A 123 -4.56 -3.28 26.71
N ASP A 124 -4.18 -3.88 27.84
CA ASP A 124 -3.62 -5.23 27.89
C ASP A 124 -4.66 -6.30 27.49
N GLN A 125 -5.92 -6.12 27.90
CA GLN A 125 -7.02 -7.00 27.49
C GLN A 125 -7.25 -6.90 25.97
N VAL A 126 -7.31 -5.71 25.43
CA VAL A 126 -7.43 -5.48 23.98
C VAL A 126 -6.25 -6.05 23.23
N THR A 127 -5.03 -5.89 23.73
CA THR A 127 -3.81 -6.45 23.11
C THR A 127 -3.89 -7.98 22.99
N LYS A 128 -4.47 -8.68 23.95
CA LYS A 128 -4.69 -10.13 23.87
C LYS A 128 -5.69 -10.51 22.78
N LEU A 129 -6.75 -9.72 22.59
CA LEU A 129 -7.69 -9.93 21.48
C LEU A 129 -7.02 -9.68 20.13
N VAL A 130 -6.24 -8.61 20.02
CA VAL A 130 -5.46 -8.31 18.80
C VAL A 130 -4.45 -9.41 18.51
N MET A 131 -3.75 -9.94 19.53
CA MET A 131 -2.83 -11.07 19.36
C MET A 131 -3.54 -12.28 18.79
N ALA A 132 -4.67 -12.70 19.40
CA ALA A 132 -5.44 -13.87 18.96
C ALA A 132 -5.95 -13.71 17.52
N GLU A 133 -6.41 -12.52 17.17
CA GLU A 133 -6.87 -12.24 15.81
C GLU A 133 -5.70 -12.20 14.81
N ALA A 134 -4.58 -11.56 15.16
CA ALA A 134 -3.39 -11.50 14.30
C ALA A 134 -2.82 -12.90 14.00
N GLU A 135 -2.84 -13.83 14.96
CA GLU A 135 -2.40 -15.22 14.78
C GLU A 135 -3.26 -15.96 13.74
N SER A 136 -4.52 -15.57 13.55
CA SER A 136 -5.40 -16.14 12.52
C SER A 136 -5.14 -15.61 11.12
N HIS A 137 -4.33 -14.54 10.99
CA HIS A 137 -4.02 -13.88 9.71
C HIS A 137 -2.51 -13.92 9.42
N PRO A 138 -1.97 -14.99 8.83
CA PRO A 138 -0.55 -15.09 8.49
C PRO A 138 -0.08 -13.89 7.64
N GLY A 139 0.99 -13.23 8.13
CA GLY A 139 1.51 -12.01 7.51
C GLY A 139 1.07 -10.71 8.19
N PHE A 140 0.03 -10.74 9.03
CA PHE A 140 -0.32 -9.61 9.90
C PHE A 140 0.38 -9.75 11.25
N SER A 141 0.95 -8.67 11.76
CA SER A 141 1.74 -8.72 13.00
C SER A 141 1.35 -7.60 13.98
N PHE A 142 1.76 -7.75 15.25
CA PHE A 142 1.58 -6.71 16.24
C PHE A 142 2.85 -6.49 17.07
N ALA A 143 3.02 -5.27 17.58
CA ALA A 143 4.05 -4.92 18.55
C ALA A 143 3.47 -4.03 19.64
N ILE A 144 4.11 -4.02 20.80
CA ILE A 144 3.74 -3.17 21.92
C ILE A 144 4.54 -1.89 21.87
N VAL A 145 3.84 -0.76 22.07
CA VAL A 145 4.40 0.56 22.36
C VAL A 145 4.06 0.86 23.82
N ILE A 146 5.05 0.88 24.69
CA ILE A 146 4.84 1.21 26.10
C ILE A 146 4.69 2.73 26.21
N ASP A 147 3.48 3.21 26.53
CA ASP A 147 3.24 4.61 26.80
C ASP A 147 3.79 5.01 28.19
N LYS A 148 4.21 6.27 28.32
CA LYS A 148 4.60 6.84 29.64
C LYS A 148 3.51 6.66 30.70
N GLY A 149 2.24 6.62 30.29
CA GLY A 149 1.09 6.38 31.16
C GLY A 149 1.10 5.01 31.82
N ALA A 150 1.80 4.02 31.25
CA ALA A 150 1.96 2.70 31.85
C ALA A 150 2.69 2.73 33.21
N LEU A 151 3.50 3.77 33.45
CA LEU A 151 4.20 4.01 34.71
C LEU A 151 3.52 5.10 35.57
N LYS A 152 2.37 5.62 35.11
CA LYS A 152 1.61 6.64 35.87
C LYS A 152 0.92 5.97 37.04
N GLY A 153 0.96 6.65 38.20
CA GLY A 153 0.30 6.15 39.40
C GLY A 153 1.14 5.16 40.22
N LEU A 154 2.44 5.09 39.95
CA LEU A 154 3.37 4.35 40.81
C LEU A 154 3.26 4.82 42.26
N CYS A 155 3.38 3.89 43.20
CA CYS A 155 3.44 4.23 44.61
C CYS A 155 4.65 5.12 44.89
N SER A 156 4.59 5.93 45.95
CA SER A 156 5.64 6.89 46.30
C SER A 156 7.02 6.28 46.56
N THR A 157 7.07 4.98 46.82
CA THR A 157 8.30 4.21 47.05
C THR A 157 8.68 3.29 45.86
N CYS A 158 7.86 3.25 44.81
CA CYS A 158 8.12 2.40 43.67
C CYS A 158 9.09 3.07 42.69
N SER A 159 10.07 2.31 42.22
CA SER A 159 11.00 2.76 41.18
C SER A 159 10.37 2.60 39.80
N ALA A 160 10.41 3.65 38.96
CA ALA A 160 10.01 3.56 37.56
C ALA A 160 10.84 2.51 36.79
N GLN A 161 12.11 2.37 37.15
CA GLN A 161 13.05 1.39 36.66
C GLN A 161 12.55 -0.05 36.90
N ASP A 162 12.21 -0.36 38.17
CA ASP A 162 11.79 -1.70 38.56
C ASP A 162 10.43 -2.05 37.98
N GLU A 163 9.53 -1.08 37.94
CA GLU A 163 8.22 -1.27 37.32
C GLU A 163 8.31 -1.51 35.83
N LEU A 164 9.14 -0.75 35.12
CA LEU A 164 9.37 -0.98 33.71
C LEU A 164 10.00 -2.35 33.45
N ALA A 165 10.96 -2.78 34.30
CA ALA A 165 11.54 -4.12 34.22
C ALA A 165 10.46 -5.21 34.37
N ARG A 166 9.58 -5.06 35.38
CA ARG A 166 8.46 -5.98 35.61
C ARG A 166 7.50 -6.03 34.41
N GLN A 167 7.16 -4.87 33.84
CA GLN A 167 6.28 -4.77 32.67
C GLN A 167 6.92 -5.41 31.43
N LEU A 168 8.20 -5.19 31.18
CA LEU A 168 8.92 -5.80 30.07
C LEU A 168 9.04 -7.31 30.23
N GLN A 169 9.26 -7.82 31.45
CA GLN A 169 9.23 -9.27 31.74
C GLN A 169 7.84 -9.86 31.48
N TYR A 170 6.77 -9.14 31.86
CA TYR A 170 5.40 -9.55 31.57
C TYR A 170 5.13 -9.60 30.07
N ILE A 171 5.54 -8.56 29.32
CA ILE A 171 5.42 -8.53 27.85
C ILE A 171 6.15 -9.72 27.24
N ALA A 172 7.37 -9.98 27.69
CA ALA A 172 8.16 -11.12 27.19
C ALA A 172 7.47 -12.47 27.44
N ALA A 173 6.95 -12.66 28.65
CA ALA A 173 6.28 -13.92 29.02
C ALA A 173 4.93 -14.10 28.30
N THR A 174 4.21 -12.99 28.05
CA THR A 174 2.84 -13.05 27.52
C THR A 174 2.79 -13.03 26.00
N TYR A 175 3.65 -12.25 25.35
CA TYR A 175 3.48 -11.90 23.93
C TYR A 175 4.61 -12.38 23.02
N PHE A 176 5.87 -12.50 23.50
CA PHE A 176 6.99 -12.80 22.61
C PHE A 176 6.95 -14.19 21.96
N ALA A 177 6.20 -15.12 22.55
CA ALA A 177 6.02 -16.46 21.97
C ALA A 177 5.06 -16.48 20.78
N SER A 178 4.22 -15.45 20.63
CA SER A 178 3.27 -15.36 19.53
C SER A 178 3.98 -15.35 18.16
N PRO A 179 3.55 -16.17 17.19
CA PRO A 179 4.08 -16.14 15.82
C PRO A 179 3.74 -14.82 15.09
N ALA A 180 2.69 -14.11 15.54
CA ALA A 180 2.29 -12.81 15.02
C ALA A 180 3.03 -11.64 15.66
N TYR A 181 3.88 -11.87 16.70
CA TYR A 181 4.62 -10.78 17.31
C TYR A 181 5.68 -10.23 16.36
N MET A 182 5.69 -8.90 16.17
CA MET A 182 6.62 -8.21 15.26
C MET A 182 8.08 -8.45 15.68
N ARG A 183 8.93 -8.76 14.70
CA ARG A 183 10.35 -9.01 14.93
C ARG A 183 11.23 -8.21 13.98
N TRP A 184 12.33 -7.72 14.53
CA TRP A 184 13.43 -7.11 13.79
C TRP A 184 14.69 -7.97 13.96
N ASN A 185 15.24 -8.49 12.87
CA ASN A 185 16.38 -9.43 12.89
C ASN A 185 16.18 -10.59 13.89
N GLY A 186 14.96 -11.16 13.91
CA GLY A 186 14.57 -12.26 14.80
C GLY A 186 14.26 -11.83 16.25
N ARG A 187 14.54 -10.60 16.64
CA ARG A 187 14.30 -10.06 18.00
C ARG A 187 12.91 -9.46 18.11
N PRO A 188 12.15 -9.73 19.19
CA PRO A 188 10.84 -9.09 19.41
C PRO A 188 10.97 -7.57 19.50
N VAL A 189 10.09 -6.85 18.82
CA VAL A 189 10.10 -5.38 18.82
C VAL A 189 9.35 -4.85 20.04
N VAL A 190 9.96 -3.92 20.77
CA VAL A 190 9.30 -3.11 21.80
C VAL A 190 9.61 -1.65 21.52
N ALA A 191 8.58 -0.88 21.27
CA ALA A 191 8.69 0.56 21.19
C ALA A 191 8.29 1.22 22.51
N ASN A 192 8.73 2.46 22.73
CA ASN A 192 8.33 3.24 23.88
C ASN A 192 7.89 4.64 23.46
N PHE A 193 6.91 5.20 24.16
CA PHE A 193 6.39 6.53 23.89
C PHE A 193 6.64 7.46 25.09
N ASP A 194 7.50 8.47 24.90
CA ASP A 194 7.84 9.52 25.87
C ASP A 194 8.42 9.03 27.22
N LEU A 195 8.84 7.77 27.37
CA LEU A 195 9.36 7.24 28.64
C LEU A 195 10.55 8.06 29.15
N ASP A 196 11.60 8.24 28.34
CA ASP A 196 12.83 8.93 28.74
C ASP A 196 12.63 10.43 29.02
N ARG A 197 11.53 10.99 28.53
CA ARG A 197 11.19 12.38 28.81
C ARG A 197 10.58 12.58 30.20
N HIS A 198 9.97 11.54 30.74
CA HIS A 198 9.23 11.59 32.00
C HIS A 198 9.91 10.83 33.12
N TYR A 199 10.75 9.86 32.81
CA TYR A 199 11.39 8.98 33.78
C TYR A 199 12.88 8.85 33.50
N THR A 200 13.68 8.72 34.57
CA THR A 200 15.09 8.36 34.45
C THR A 200 15.20 6.83 34.40
N ILE A 201 15.61 6.27 33.28
CA ILE A 201 15.68 4.83 33.04
C ILE A 201 17.12 4.44 32.69
N ASP A 202 17.67 3.46 33.40
CA ASP A 202 18.87 2.75 32.98
C ASP A 202 18.51 1.60 32.05
N TRP A 203 18.45 1.90 30.77
CA TRP A 203 18.15 0.92 29.73
C TRP A 203 19.18 -0.20 29.66
N SER A 204 20.45 0.06 30.02
CA SER A 204 21.50 -0.97 30.01
C SER A 204 21.25 -2.02 31.10
N ALA A 205 20.80 -1.59 32.27
CA ALA A 205 20.39 -2.49 33.35
C ALA A 205 19.13 -3.29 32.97
N LEU A 206 18.15 -2.67 32.29
CA LEU A 206 16.94 -3.35 31.79
C LEU A 206 17.29 -4.48 30.81
N ALA A 207 18.24 -4.26 29.91
CA ALA A 207 18.64 -5.26 28.92
C ALA A 207 19.16 -6.55 29.56
N LEU A 208 19.69 -6.50 30.78
CA LEU A 208 20.22 -7.65 31.49
C LEU A 208 19.12 -8.52 32.13
N VAL A 209 17.94 -7.96 32.38
CA VAL A 209 16.87 -8.62 33.13
C VAL A 209 15.63 -8.96 32.30
N VAL A 210 15.55 -8.46 31.07
CA VAL A 210 14.42 -8.71 30.15
C VAL A 210 14.73 -9.90 29.24
N PRO A 211 13.92 -10.98 29.29
CA PRO A 211 14.13 -12.14 28.43
C PRO A 211 13.88 -11.84 26.95
N GLY A 212 14.47 -12.65 26.05
CA GLY A 212 14.20 -12.59 24.62
C GLY A 212 14.98 -11.51 23.87
N ASN A 213 15.86 -10.75 24.53
CA ASN A 213 16.70 -9.74 23.89
C ASN A 213 15.93 -8.82 22.94
N PRO A 214 14.92 -8.05 23.42
CA PRO A 214 14.05 -7.29 22.55
C PRO A 214 14.79 -6.23 21.74
N ALA A 215 14.29 -5.95 20.54
CA ALA A 215 14.71 -4.83 19.72
C ALA A 215 13.97 -3.57 20.18
N TYR A 216 14.66 -2.69 20.90
CA TYR A 216 14.06 -1.45 21.41
C TYR A 216 14.04 -0.37 20.33
N LEU A 217 12.85 0.21 20.12
CA LEU A 217 12.64 1.35 19.24
C LEU A 217 12.31 2.60 20.06
N PHE A 218 13.02 3.67 19.79
CA PHE A 218 12.83 4.96 20.46
C PHE A 218 12.19 5.97 19.54
N GLN A 219 11.54 6.97 20.10
CA GLN A 219 10.82 7.97 19.33
C GLN A 219 11.76 9.04 18.78
N ASN A 220 11.45 9.55 17.57
CA ASN A 220 12.13 10.64 16.88
C ASN A 220 13.58 10.34 16.44
N SER A 221 14.19 11.31 15.76
CA SER A 221 15.57 11.18 15.23
C SER A 221 16.61 10.88 16.31
N SER A 222 16.44 11.42 17.53
CA SER A 222 17.33 11.16 18.66
C SER A 222 17.34 9.69 19.09
N GLY A 223 16.25 8.97 18.83
CA GLY A 223 16.16 7.55 19.14
C GLY A 223 17.21 6.70 18.44
N PHE A 224 17.72 7.09 17.27
CA PHE A 224 18.76 6.35 16.58
C PHE A 224 20.09 6.33 17.37
N SER A 225 20.42 7.37 18.10
CA SER A 225 21.65 7.46 18.91
C SER A 225 21.51 6.94 20.34
N HIS A 226 20.31 6.51 20.73
CA HIS A 226 20.07 5.99 22.07
C HIS A 226 20.89 4.71 22.34
N VAL A 227 21.34 4.53 23.59
CA VAL A 227 22.34 3.49 23.99
C VAL A 227 21.91 2.06 23.62
N LEU A 228 20.64 1.70 23.79
CA LEU A 228 20.11 0.38 23.45
C LEU A 228 19.28 0.37 22.16
N SER A 229 19.33 1.43 21.39
CA SER A 229 18.50 1.54 20.21
C SER A 229 18.82 0.45 19.18
N SER A 230 17.82 -0.35 18.87
CA SER A 230 17.78 -1.18 17.65
C SER A 230 17.22 -0.40 16.45
N GLY A 231 16.66 0.79 16.71
CA GLY A 231 16.07 1.64 15.71
C GLY A 231 15.23 2.77 16.32
N SER A 232 14.55 3.48 15.46
CA SER A 232 13.70 4.59 15.84
C SER A 232 12.43 4.65 15.00
N TYR A 233 11.41 5.29 15.54
CA TYR A 233 10.18 5.57 14.79
C TYR A 233 9.81 7.06 14.85
N SER A 234 9.22 7.56 13.77
CA SER A 234 8.70 8.92 13.72
C SER A 234 7.23 8.99 14.14
N TRP A 235 6.77 10.18 14.50
CA TRP A 235 5.41 10.49 14.91
C TRP A 235 4.83 11.60 14.02
N VAL A 236 3.89 12.40 14.55
CA VAL A 236 3.34 13.56 13.84
C VAL A 236 4.27 14.76 14.00
N GLY A 237 4.73 15.31 12.87
CA GLY A 237 5.40 16.60 12.84
C GLY A 237 4.36 17.72 12.82
N ARG A 238 4.29 18.52 13.90
CA ARG A 238 3.28 19.58 14.08
C ARG A 238 3.80 20.98 13.70
N GLN A 239 4.81 21.04 12.86
CA GLN A 239 5.37 22.29 12.33
C GLN A 239 4.45 22.88 11.25
N SER A 240 4.60 24.18 11.00
CA SER A 240 3.81 24.93 10.00
C SER A 240 3.95 24.43 8.57
N ASP A 241 4.99 23.64 8.31
CA ASP A 241 5.25 23.00 7.01
C ASP A 241 4.61 21.61 6.88
N PHE A 242 3.60 21.31 7.67
CA PHE A 242 2.92 20.01 7.73
C PHE A 242 3.82 18.84 8.13
N GLY A 243 4.88 19.14 8.88
CA GLY A 243 5.86 18.19 9.38
C GLY A 243 6.87 17.71 8.33
N VAL A 244 6.95 18.36 7.17
CA VAL A 244 7.92 18.01 6.11
C VAL A 244 9.35 18.09 6.62
N ALA A 245 9.72 19.16 7.33
CA ALA A 245 11.05 19.30 7.91
C ALA A 245 11.33 18.24 8.98
N TYR A 246 10.34 17.93 9.82
CA TYR A 246 10.45 16.88 10.84
C TYR A 246 10.70 15.51 10.20
N LEU A 247 9.87 15.12 9.21
CA LEU A 247 10.02 13.85 8.50
C LEU A 247 11.33 13.80 7.71
N GLY A 248 11.68 14.89 7.02
CA GLY A 248 12.94 15.00 6.30
C GLY A 248 14.17 14.84 7.21
N SER A 249 14.12 15.42 8.42
CA SER A 249 15.15 15.25 9.45
C SER A 249 15.21 13.82 9.96
N PHE A 250 14.05 13.19 10.24
CA PHE A 250 13.98 11.80 10.68
C PHE A 250 14.61 10.87 9.64
N TYR A 251 14.19 10.95 8.40
CA TYR A 251 14.71 10.11 7.31
C TYR A 251 16.17 10.42 7.00
N GLY A 252 16.57 11.69 6.99
CA GLY A 252 17.97 12.08 6.82
C GLY A 252 18.88 11.52 7.91
N THR A 253 18.39 11.46 9.16
CA THR A 253 19.11 10.82 10.27
C THR A 253 19.16 9.30 10.10
N SER A 254 18.04 8.67 9.74
CA SER A 254 17.98 7.21 9.56
C SER A 254 19.01 6.69 8.55
N LEU A 255 19.26 7.46 7.49
CA LEU A 255 20.26 7.11 6.48
C LEU A 255 21.70 7.11 7.02
N GLN A 256 21.95 7.73 8.18
CA GLN A 256 23.23 7.70 8.88
C GLN A 256 23.38 6.45 9.77
N TYR A 257 22.29 5.71 9.99
CA TYR A 257 22.24 4.50 10.81
C TYR A 257 21.71 3.29 10.03
N PRO A 258 22.39 2.85 8.96
CA PRO A 258 21.87 1.84 8.02
C PRO A 258 21.64 0.45 8.62
N THR A 259 22.18 0.19 9.82
CA THR A 259 22.01 -1.07 10.55
C THR A 259 20.89 -1.03 11.56
N LYS A 260 20.25 0.13 11.77
CA LYS A 260 19.14 0.32 12.69
C LYS A 260 17.81 0.36 11.94
N GLU A 261 16.76 -0.12 12.60
CA GLU A 261 15.40 -0.04 12.07
C GLU A 261 14.93 1.41 12.01
N ALA A 262 14.35 1.79 10.88
CA ALA A 262 13.67 3.07 10.73
C ALA A 262 12.21 2.82 10.39
N ILE A 263 11.31 3.14 11.32
CA ILE A 263 9.88 3.16 11.07
C ILE A 263 9.47 4.61 10.85
N GLY A 264 9.27 4.98 9.58
CA GLY A 264 8.78 6.30 9.20
C GLY A 264 7.33 6.52 9.65
N SER A 265 6.75 7.68 9.37
CA SER A 265 5.33 7.92 9.62
C SER A 265 4.63 8.61 8.46
N ALA A 266 3.34 8.30 8.34
CA ALA A 266 2.39 9.06 7.52
C ALA A 266 1.15 9.38 8.36
N TYR A 267 0.59 10.56 8.16
CA TYR A 267 -0.56 11.07 8.93
C TYR A 267 -1.40 12.03 8.08
N LYS A 268 -2.70 12.10 8.40
CA LYS A 268 -3.65 12.98 7.69
C LYS A 268 -3.62 14.43 8.18
N GLY A 269 -3.21 14.64 9.42
CA GLY A 269 -3.27 15.89 10.16
C GLY A 269 -3.21 15.59 11.66
N PHE A 270 -3.51 16.57 12.49
CA PHE A 270 -3.55 16.45 13.93
C PHE A 270 -4.47 17.52 14.52
N ASN A 271 -5.33 17.17 15.45
CA ASN A 271 -6.18 18.11 16.16
C ASN A 271 -6.58 17.56 17.53
N ASP A 272 -5.92 18.01 18.60
CA ASP A 272 -6.16 17.51 19.94
C ASP A 272 -7.21 18.30 20.73
N THR A 273 -7.99 19.16 20.09
CA THR A 273 -8.99 20.00 20.79
C THR A 273 -10.10 19.19 21.47
N LEU A 274 -10.30 17.94 21.09
CA LEU A 274 -11.26 17.01 21.71
C LEU A 274 -10.65 16.18 22.84
N ALA A 275 -9.32 16.15 22.96
CA ALA A 275 -8.63 15.37 23.99
C ALA A 275 -8.72 16.06 25.37
N SER A 276 -8.90 15.27 26.43
CA SER A 276 -8.89 15.79 27.81
C SER A 276 -7.51 16.35 28.22
N TRP A 277 -6.45 16.01 27.48
CA TRP A 277 -5.08 16.50 27.63
C TRP A 277 -4.70 17.52 26.55
N SER A 278 -5.68 18.12 25.90
CA SER A 278 -5.48 19.09 24.82
C SER A 278 -4.55 20.24 25.21
N LEU A 279 -3.77 20.66 24.25
CA LEU A 279 -3.01 21.91 24.26
C LEU A 279 -3.42 22.81 23.07
N ASP A 280 -4.62 22.60 22.52
CA ASP A 280 -5.19 23.30 21.37
C ASP A 280 -4.25 23.28 20.14
N ARG A 281 -3.64 22.13 19.88
CA ARG A 281 -2.68 21.96 18.78
C ARG A 281 -3.39 21.45 17.54
N VAL A 282 -3.19 22.16 16.43
CA VAL A 282 -3.83 21.81 15.16
C VAL A 282 -2.79 21.77 14.05
N LEU A 283 -2.79 20.67 13.30
CA LEU A 283 -2.17 20.50 12.00
C LEU A 283 -3.27 20.19 10.98
N SER A 284 -3.53 21.11 10.05
CA SER A 284 -4.61 20.96 9.07
C SER A 284 -4.43 19.72 8.20
N GLN A 285 -5.53 19.02 7.92
CA GLN A 285 -5.58 17.93 6.93
C GLN A 285 -5.42 18.43 5.49
N GLN A 286 -5.69 19.72 5.24
CA GLN A 286 -5.67 20.34 3.91
C GLN A 286 -6.45 19.53 2.87
N CYS A 287 -7.66 19.10 3.23
CA CYS A 287 -8.48 18.28 2.34
C CYS A 287 -7.72 17.05 1.80
N GLY A 288 -7.03 16.32 2.67
CA GLY A 288 -6.27 15.12 2.34
C GLY A 288 -4.86 15.37 1.78
N GLN A 289 -4.48 16.61 1.54
CA GLN A 289 -3.18 16.92 0.95
C GLN A 289 -2.02 16.67 1.94
N THR A 290 -2.22 16.88 3.24
CA THR A 290 -1.23 16.54 4.27
C THR A 290 -0.88 15.05 4.24
N TRP A 291 -1.88 14.16 4.09
CA TRP A 291 -1.67 12.73 3.93
C TRP A 291 -0.73 12.41 2.75
N LEU A 292 -1.03 12.94 1.57
CA LEU A 292 -0.22 12.72 0.37
C LEU A 292 1.19 13.31 0.49
N THR A 293 1.32 14.45 1.17
CA THR A 293 2.61 15.11 1.39
C THR A 293 3.55 14.25 2.23
N THR A 294 3.05 13.54 3.26
CA THR A 294 3.89 12.66 4.08
C THR A 294 4.52 11.54 3.26
N PHE A 295 3.80 10.95 2.31
CA PHE A 295 4.34 9.96 1.37
C PHE A 295 5.31 10.58 0.37
N SER A 296 5.06 11.81 -0.07
CA SER A 296 5.98 12.47 -1.01
C SER A 296 7.36 12.72 -0.41
N VAL A 297 7.45 12.96 0.91
CA VAL A 297 8.75 13.07 1.62
C VAL A 297 9.49 11.74 1.58
N ILE A 298 8.78 10.62 1.79
CA ILE A 298 9.38 9.29 1.67
C ILE A 298 9.90 9.07 0.25
N ASN A 299 9.07 9.32 -0.75
CA ASN A 299 9.38 9.09 -2.16
C ASN A 299 10.51 9.98 -2.69
N HIS A 300 10.80 11.10 -2.02
CA HIS A 300 11.94 11.95 -2.34
C HIS A 300 13.27 11.38 -1.82
N LEU A 301 13.25 10.68 -0.69
CA LEU A 301 14.47 10.23 0.00
C LEU A 301 14.79 8.75 -0.22
N TYR A 302 13.80 7.93 -0.58
CA TYR A 302 13.92 6.50 -0.80
C TYR A 302 13.57 6.11 -2.24
N SER A 303 14.03 4.94 -2.66
CA SER A 303 13.90 4.44 -4.04
C SER A 303 14.03 2.91 -4.04
N PRO A 304 13.80 2.23 -5.16
CA PRO A 304 13.99 0.78 -5.26
C PRO A 304 15.39 0.33 -4.83
N ASP A 305 16.42 1.16 -5.05
CA ASP A 305 17.81 0.85 -4.66
C ASP A 305 18.12 1.22 -3.21
N ARG A 306 17.23 1.93 -2.54
CA ARG A 306 17.36 2.39 -1.16
C ARG A 306 16.00 2.33 -0.47
N GLN A 307 15.64 1.16 0.00
CA GLN A 307 14.35 0.87 0.61
C GLN A 307 14.25 1.46 2.02
N LEU A 308 13.06 1.98 2.35
CA LEU A 308 12.64 2.18 3.72
C LEU A 308 11.99 0.89 4.22
N ASN A 309 12.42 0.35 5.35
CA ASN A 309 11.92 -0.94 5.82
C ASN A 309 10.45 -0.90 6.23
N ALA A 310 10.05 0.14 6.95
CA ALA A 310 8.69 0.26 7.42
C ALA A 310 8.24 1.72 7.61
N ILE A 311 6.93 1.92 7.58
CA ILE A 311 6.25 3.11 8.06
C ILE A 311 5.15 2.72 9.04
N GLN A 312 4.80 3.62 9.95
CA GLN A 312 3.55 3.56 10.70
C GLN A 312 2.60 4.67 10.26
N LEU A 313 1.34 4.35 10.18
CA LEU A 313 0.27 5.32 9.99
C LEU A 313 -0.15 5.83 11.36
N VAL A 314 -0.13 7.13 11.55
CA VAL A 314 -0.48 7.76 12.82
C VAL A 314 -1.81 8.48 12.66
N THR A 315 -2.92 7.88 13.10
CA THR A 315 -3.17 6.61 13.78
C THR A 315 -4.30 5.84 13.09
N TRP A 316 -4.60 4.60 13.54
CA TRP A 316 -5.81 3.93 13.07
C TRP A 316 -7.06 4.66 13.55
N ASN A 317 -7.15 4.91 14.87
CA ASN A 317 -8.39 5.29 15.53
C ASN A 317 -8.25 6.35 16.63
N ASP A 318 -7.23 7.21 16.63
CA ASP A 318 -7.19 8.30 17.58
C ASP A 318 -8.08 9.46 17.15
N TYR A 319 -9.35 9.36 17.53
CA TYR A 319 -10.36 10.38 17.30
C TYR A 319 -10.20 11.62 18.22
N GLU A 320 -9.50 11.46 19.34
CA GLU A 320 -9.28 12.57 20.30
C GLU A 320 -8.15 13.49 19.84
N GLU A 321 -7.15 12.95 19.12
CA GLU A 321 -6.11 13.73 18.45
C GLU A 321 -6.39 13.99 16.96
N GLY A 322 -7.55 13.54 16.44
CA GLY A 322 -7.97 13.77 15.05
C GLY A 322 -7.03 13.18 14.01
N THR A 323 -6.27 12.15 14.38
CA THR A 323 -5.32 11.49 13.51
C THR A 323 -5.86 10.20 12.87
N GLU A 324 -7.04 9.78 13.26
CA GLU A 324 -7.66 8.54 12.83
C GLU A 324 -7.82 8.45 11.30
N ILE A 325 -7.53 7.26 10.73
CA ILE A 325 -7.79 6.95 9.32
C ILE A 325 -8.88 5.88 9.14
N GLU A 326 -9.36 5.32 10.24
CA GLU A 326 -10.40 4.29 10.26
C GLU A 326 -11.65 4.77 9.54
N SER A 327 -12.09 5.99 9.82
CA SER A 327 -13.27 6.62 9.23
C SER A 327 -13.03 7.30 7.88
N GLY A 328 -11.81 7.20 7.33
CA GLY A 328 -11.41 7.85 6.09
C GLY A 328 -10.94 9.29 6.25
N ILE A 329 -10.27 9.78 5.21
CA ILE A 329 -9.70 11.13 5.15
C ILE A 329 -10.57 11.99 4.24
N ASP A 330 -11.15 13.06 4.78
CA ASP A 330 -11.94 14.00 3.99
C ASP A 330 -11.03 14.81 3.05
N ASN A 331 -11.34 14.79 1.77
CA ASN A 331 -10.65 15.55 0.74
C ASN A 331 -11.43 16.78 0.28
N CYS A 332 -12.50 17.17 0.98
CA CYS A 332 -13.36 18.32 0.67
C CYS A 332 -13.85 18.31 -0.80
N PHE A 333 -14.00 17.14 -1.38
CA PHE A 333 -14.32 16.96 -2.78
C PHE A 333 -15.84 16.87 -2.98
N SER A 334 -16.33 17.35 -4.09
CA SER A 334 -17.71 17.15 -4.49
C SER A 334 -17.81 16.93 -5.99
N ILE A 335 -18.80 16.13 -6.39
CA ILE A 335 -19.05 15.75 -7.77
C ILE A 335 -20.53 15.91 -8.09
N SER A 336 -20.84 16.44 -9.26
CA SER A 336 -22.18 16.51 -9.82
C SER A 336 -22.19 15.97 -11.23
N ALA A 337 -23.24 15.26 -11.62
CA ALA A 337 -23.38 14.69 -12.95
C ALA A 337 -24.65 15.19 -13.64
N ASN A 338 -24.63 15.23 -14.97
CA ASN A 338 -25.76 15.52 -15.82
C ASN A 338 -25.67 14.73 -17.13
N LEU A 339 -26.79 14.65 -17.83
CA LEU A 339 -26.89 13.99 -19.13
C LEU A 339 -27.12 15.02 -20.24
N SER A 340 -26.40 14.89 -21.34
CA SER A 340 -26.58 15.67 -22.57
C SER A 340 -26.69 14.70 -23.75
N GLY A 341 -27.90 14.44 -24.23
CA GLY A 341 -28.15 13.37 -25.19
C GLY A 341 -27.78 12.00 -24.61
N HIS A 342 -26.84 11.31 -25.23
CA HIS A 342 -26.31 10.04 -24.74
C HIS A 342 -24.97 10.21 -23.98
N THR A 343 -24.55 11.44 -23.70
CA THR A 343 -23.29 11.68 -23.01
C THR A 343 -23.55 12.06 -21.55
N LEU A 344 -23.13 11.18 -20.64
CA LEU A 344 -23.05 11.48 -19.22
C LEU A 344 -21.84 12.40 -19.01
N LYS A 345 -22.06 13.54 -18.38
CA LYS A 345 -21.01 14.52 -18.06
C LYS A 345 -21.01 14.78 -16.57
N TRP A 346 -19.84 15.08 -16.01
CA TRP A 346 -19.75 15.49 -14.61
C TRP A 346 -18.83 16.68 -14.42
N ALA A 347 -19.07 17.37 -13.34
CA ALA A 347 -18.25 18.47 -12.88
C ALA A 347 -17.80 18.22 -11.44
N VAL A 348 -16.61 18.65 -11.12
CA VAL A 348 -15.98 18.41 -9.83
C VAL A 348 -15.58 19.73 -9.18
N ARG A 349 -15.56 19.73 -7.84
CA ARG A 349 -14.95 20.78 -7.03
C ARG A 349 -14.02 20.11 -6.04
N GLY A 350 -12.84 20.67 -5.86
CA GLY A 350 -11.80 20.09 -5.00
C GLY A 350 -10.56 19.73 -5.81
N ASN A 351 -9.62 19.08 -5.16
CA ASN A 351 -8.33 18.75 -5.76
C ASN A 351 -8.33 17.30 -6.27
N GLU A 352 -8.34 17.11 -7.60
CA GLU A 352 -8.26 15.79 -8.23
C GLU A 352 -6.99 15.02 -7.85
N SER A 353 -5.92 15.68 -7.36
CA SER A 353 -4.72 14.95 -6.92
C SER A 353 -4.99 13.99 -5.75
N THR A 354 -6.11 14.17 -5.04
CA THR A 354 -6.57 13.27 -3.96
C THR A 354 -7.38 12.09 -4.47
N LEU A 355 -7.72 12.05 -5.74
CA LEU A 355 -8.46 10.96 -6.37
C LEU A 355 -7.52 9.97 -7.07
N ASP A 356 -8.03 8.78 -7.30
CA ASP A 356 -7.42 7.73 -8.10
C ASP A 356 -8.04 7.65 -9.50
N HIS A 357 -9.37 7.58 -9.60
CA HIS A 357 -10.12 7.53 -10.85
C HIS A 357 -11.61 7.86 -10.61
N TYR A 358 -12.40 7.84 -11.67
CA TYR A 358 -13.86 7.86 -11.59
C TYR A 358 -14.43 6.49 -11.94
N GLU A 359 -15.52 6.10 -11.27
CA GLU A 359 -16.32 4.93 -11.60
C GLU A 359 -17.72 5.38 -12.03
N VAL A 360 -18.24 4.84 -13.13
CA VAL A 360 -19.60 5.09 -13.58
C VAL A 360 -20.46 3.89 -13.25
N TYR A 361 -21.59 4.14 -12.60
CA TYR A 361 -22.56 3.12 -12.22
C TYR A 361 -23.88 3.30 -12.95
N VAL A 362 -24.52 2.18 -13.25
CA VAL A 362 -25.88 2.09 -13.82
C VAL A 362 -26.77 1.25 -12.93
N SER A 363 -28.04 1.65 -12.82
CA SER A 363 -29.07 0.90 -12.09
C SER A 363 -30.40 0.97 -12.83
N THR A 364 -31.23 -0.07 -12.73
CA THR A 364 -32.60 -0.10 -13.23
C THR A 364 -33.62 0.26 -12.17
N ASP A 365 -33.28 0.19 -10.89
CA ASP A 365 -34.14 0.41 -9.75
C ASP A 365 -33.68 1.55 -8.83
N GLY A 366 -32.52 2.14 -9.11
CA GLY A 366 -31.90 3.19 -8.31
C GLY A 366 -31.24 2.71 -7.02
N THR A 367 -31.28 1.41 -6.75
CA THR A 367 -30.73 0.80 -5.53
C THR A 367 -29.63 -0.22 -5.80
N ASN A 368 -29.83 -1.07 -6.79
CA ASN A 368 -28.83 -2.07 -7.20
C ASN A 368 -27.90 -1.45 -8.25
N LEU A 369 -26.70 -1.07 -7.82
CA LEU A 369 -25.73 -0.42 -8.69
C LEU A 369 -24.81 -1.44 -9.35
N MET A 370 -24.66 -1.33 -10.65
CA MET A 370 -23.75 -2.09 -11.47
C MET A 370 -22.66 -1.15 -12.00
N LYS A 371 -21.40 -1.47 -11.78
CA LYS A 371 -20.30 -0.69 -12.38
C LYS A 371 -20.32 -0.87 -13.89
N LEU A 372 -20.38 0.24 -14.62
CA LEU A 372 -20.41 0.29 -16.07
C LEU A 372 -19.00 0.49 -16.64
N ASP A 373 -18.23 1.42 -16.06
CA ASP A 373 -16.90 1.74 -16.56
C ASP A 373 -16.03 2.43 -15.49
N ASP A 374 -14.70 2.40 -15.72
CA ASP A 374 -13.69 3.19 -15.04
C ASP A 374 -13.21 4.30 -15.96
N VAL A 375 -13.15 5.53 -15.46
CA VAL A 375 -12.71 6.70 -16.22
C VAL A 375 -11.51 7.35 -15.53
N ILE A 376 -10.44 7.56 -16.27
CA ILE A 376 -9.22 8.19 -15.76
C ILE A 376 -9.45 9.66 -15.42
N LEU A 377 -8.67 10.18 -14.47
CA LEU A 377 -8.69 11.59 -14.08
C LEU A 377 -8.47 12.52 -15.28
N GLY A 378 -9.08 13.70 -15.22
CA GLY A 378 -9.05 14.67 -16.31
C GLY A 378 -10.10 14.43 -17.40
N ASN A 379 -10.77 13.29 -17.43
CA ASN A 379 -11.93 13.02 -18.30
C ASN A 379 -13.22 13.17 -17.50
N PHE A 380 -14.13 13.99 -18.00
CA PHE A 380 -15.35 14.37 -17.31
C PHE A 380 -16.61 14.00 -18.10
N SER A 381 -16.52 12.98 -18.94
CA SER A 381 -17.67 12.52 -19.73
C SER A 381 -17.54 11.07 -20.17
N LEU A 382 -18.69 10.42 -20.37
CA LEU A 382 -18.80 9.06 -20.89
C LEU A 382 -19.96 9.00 -21.89
N ASN A 383 -19.70 8.41 -23.08
CA ASN A 383 -20.75 8.21 -24.08
C ASN A 383 -21.50 6.90 -23.79
N LEU A 384 -22.72 6.99 -23.27
CA LEU A 384 -23.54 5.85 -22.88
C LEU A 384 -24.06 5.05 -24.10
N ALA A 385 -24.10 5.64 -25.29
CA ALA A 385 -24.55 4.93 -26.49
C ALA A 385 -23.63 3.77 -26.87
N SER A 386 -22.34 3.84 -26.46
CA SER A 386 -21.38 2.76 -26.72
C SER A 386 -21.64 1.47 -25.94
N TYR A 387 -22.45 1.53 -24.87
CA TYR A 387 -22.72 0.37 -24.01
C TYR A 387 -23.93 -0.46 -24.44
N ALA A 388 -24.63 -0.07 -25.48
CA ALA A 388 -25.77 -0.79 -26.04
C ALA A 388 -26.82 -1.24 -24.99
N LEU A 389 -27.08 -0.38 -24.00
CA LEU A 389 -28.07 -0.65 -22.95
C LEU A 389 -29.43 -0.96 -23.56
N ALA A 390 -30.11 -1.96 -23.05
CA ALA A 390 -31.45 -2.35 -23.53
C ALA A 390 -32.44 -1.16 -23.39
N ARG A 391 -33.54 -1.20 -24.19
CA ARG A 391 -34.61 -0.20 -24.05
C ARG A 391 -35.13 -0.20 -22.61
N GLY A 392 -35.15 0.97 -21.99
CA GLY A 392 -35.58 1.09 -20.59
C GLY A 392 -35.15 2.39 -19.97
N LYS A 393 -35.52 2.55 -18.71
CA LYS A 393 -35.15 3.68 -17.86
C LYS A 393 -34.05 3.26 -16.90
N TYR A 394 -32.98 4.03 -16.86
CA TYR A 394 -31.83 3.78 -16.05
C TYR A 394 -31.51 4.97 -15.14
N VAL A 395 -30.91 4.70 -14.02
CA VAL A 395 -30.31 5.70 -13.12
C VAL A 395 -28.79 5.55 -13.17
N MET A 396 -28.11 6.65 -13.45
CA MET A 396 -26.67 6.71 -13.58
C MET A 396 -26.08 7.46 -12.40
N TYR A 397 -24.90 7.03 -11.94
CA TYR A 397 -24.10 7.70 -10.93
C TYR A 397 -22.65 7.75 -11.37
N VAL A 398 -21.93 8.79 -10.96
CA VAL A 398 -20.49 8.89 -11.11
C VAL A 398 -19.88 9.00 -9.73
N LYS A 399 -18.98 8.08 -9.41
CA LYS A 399 -18.25 8.03 -8.15
C LYS A 399 -16.81 8.48 -8.39
N ALA A 400 -16.38 9.50 -7.66
CA ALA A 400 -14.97 9.87 -7.55
C ALA A 400 -14.32 9.00 -6.48
N VAL A 401 -13.42 8.13 -6.90
CA VAL A 401 -12.70 7.21 -6.01
C VAL A 401 -11.48 7.91 -5.46
N GLY A 402 -11.39 8.01 -4.13
CA GLY A 402 -10.24 8.58 -3.43
C GLY A 402 -8.98 7.71 -3.55
N LYS A 403 -7.82 8.33 -3.43
CA LYS A 403 -6.58 7.59 -3.16
C LYS A 403 -6.67 6.84 -1.83
N PRO A 404 -5.77 5.90 -1.54
CA PRO A 404 -5.85 5.06 -0.35
C PRO A 404 -6.23 5.81 0.93
N SER A 405 -7.23 5.29 1.63
CA SER A 405 -7.81 5.83 2.87
C SER A 405 -8.52 7.19 2.74
N ILE A 406 -8.59 7.79 1.56
CA ILE A 406 -9.35 9.02 1.29
C ILE A 406 -10.80 8.66 0.97
N LEU A 407 -11.73 9.54 1.35
CA LEU A 407 -13.17 9.36 1.08
C LEU A 407 -13.48 9.36 -0.42
N ASN A 408 -14.39 8.49 -0.79
CA ASN A 408 -15.03 8.52 -2.11
C ASN A 408 -16.21 9.50 -2.09
N HIS A 409 -16.57 10.03 -3.25
CA HIS A 409 -17.72 10.90 -3.41
C HIS A 409 -18.56 10.45 -4.59
N MET A 410 -19.88 10.45 -4.44
CA MET A 410 -20.80 10.05 -5.50
C MET A 410 -21.68 11.24 -5.93
N SER A 411 -21.93 11.33 -7.22
CA SER A 411 -22.83 12.31 -7.79
C SER A 411 -24.28 12.05 -7.37
N GLY A 412 -25.14 13.03 -7.54
CA GLY A 412 -26.59 12.82 -7.59
C GLY A 412 -26.99 11.87 -8.73
N ALA A 413 -28.16 11.28 -8.59
CA ALA A 413 -28.77 10.40 -9.59
C ALA A 413 -29.05 11.15 -10.91
N VAL A 414 -28.73 10.53 -12.04
CA VAL A 414 -29.02 11.05 -13.38
C VAL A 414 -29.87 10.03 -14.13
N THR A 415 -31.06 10.40 -14.56
CA THR A 415 -31.93 9.51 -15.34
C THR A 415 -31.45 9.44 -16.79
N TYR A 416 -31.32 8.23 -17.32
CA TYR A 416 -31.05 7.96 -18.72
C TYR A 416 -32.14 7.06 -19.32
N ASP A 417 -32.95 7.63 -20.23
CA ASP A 417 -34.02 6.91 -20.91
C ASP A 417 -33.54 6.44 -22.28
N VAL A 418 -33.47 5.13 -22.47
CA VAL A 418 -33.23 4.53 -23.77
C VAL A 418 -34.53 4.29 -24.50
N HIS A 419 -34.90 5.23 -25.37
CA HIS A 419 -36.12 5.19 -26.18
C HIS A 419 -35.84 4.67 -27.60
N GLY A 420 -36.75 3.87 -28.14
CA GLY A 420 -36.72 3.42 -29.53
C GLY A 420 -35.96 2.13 -29.77
N SER A 421 -36.07 1.58 -30.98
CA SER A 421 -35.08 0.64 -31.46
C SER A 421 -33.76 1.36 -31.46
N GLN A 422 -32.76 0.81 -30.73
CA GLN A 422 -31.39 1.26 -30.85
C GLN A 422 -31.12 1.53 -32.34
N PRO A 423 -30.47 2.65 -32.71
CA PRO A 423 -29.90 2.73 -34.04
C PRO A 423 -29.06 1.46 -34.16
N SER A 424 -29.34 0.64 -35.18
CA SER A 424 -28.76 -0.69 -35.41
C SER A 424 -27.30 -0.67 -34.95
N SER A 425 -26.98 -1.44 -33.92
CA SER A 425 -25.85 -1.21 -33.01
C SER A 425 -24.61 -0.77 -33.78
N SER A 426 -24.13 0.43 -33.50
CA SER A 426 -22.83 0.91 -34.01
C SER A 426 -21.67 0.21 -33.32
N THR A 427 -21.94 -0.84 -32.58
CA THR A 427 -21.00 -1.55 -31.73
C THR A 427 -20.53 -2.81 -32.44
N LEU A 428 -19.22 -2.94 -32.57
CA LEU A 428 -18.58 -4.15 -33.01
C LEU A 428 -18.51 -5.15 -31.86
N THR A 429 -18.82 -6.41 -32.10
CA THR A 429 -18.53 -7.49 -31.16
C THR A 429 -17.10 -7.94 -31.37
N VAL A 430 -16.23 -7.82 -30.38
CA VAL A 430 -14.83 -8.21 -30.43
C VAL A 430 -14.64 -9.42 -29.54
N GLN A 431 -14.12 -10.50 -30.09
CA GLN A 431 -13.77 -11.73 -29.39
C GLN A 431 -12.27 -12.00 -29.53
N LEU A 432 -11.67 -12.45 -28.43
CA LEU A 432 -10.26 -12.80 -28.35
C LEU A 432 -10.12 -14.26 -27.92
N THR A 433 -9.21 -14.99 -28.59
CA THR A 433 -8.92 -16.39 -28.24
C THR A 433 -7.41 -16.65 -28.32
N PRO A 434 -6.76 -16.92 -27.17
CA PRO A 434 -7.30 -16.95 -25.79
C PRO A 434 -7.59 -15.55 -25.23
N THR A 435 -8.43 -15.48 -24.20
CA THR A 435 -8.72 -14.27 -23.42
C THR A 435 -7.71 -14.04 -22.28
N SER A 436 -6.79 -14.96 -22.07
CA SER A 436 -5.68 -14.85 -21.13
C SER A 436 -4.43 -15.47 -21.70
N MET A 437 -3.28 -14.90 -21.41
CA MET A 437 -1.98 -15.46 -21.80
C MET A 437 -0.93 -15.21 -20.73
N MET A 438 0.08 -16.06 -20.71
CA MET A 438 1.23 -15.94 -19.83
C MET A 438 2.48 -15.78 -20.67
N LEU A 439 3.24 -14.73 -20.43
CA LEU A 439 4.47 -14.41 -21.16
C LEU A 439 5.63 -14.21 -20.19
N ASP A 440 6.79 -14.65 -20.59
CA ASP A 440 8.03 -14.23 -19.94
C ASP A 440 8.40 -12.82 -20.43
N ARG A 441 9.02 -12.00 -19.59
CA ARG A 441 9.41 -10.65 -19.97
C ARG A 441 10.39 -10.67 -21.15
N GLY A 442 10.06 -9.94 -22.21
CA GLY A 442 10.81 -9.89 -23.46
C GLY A 442 10.42 -11.02 -24.43
N SER A 443 9.35 -11.74 -24.17
CA SER A 443 8.74 -12.69 -25.10
C SER A 443 7.45 -12.15 -25.70
N SER A 444 6.93 -12.85 -26.69
CA SER A 444 5.67 -12.53 -27.37
C SER A 444 4.70 -13.69 -27.30
N GLY A 445 3.41 -13.37 -27.38
CA GLY A 445 2.32 -14.36 -27.48
C GLY A 445 1.24 -13.86 -28.41
N THR A 446 0.51 -14.80 -29.03
CA THR A 446 -0.49 -14.50 -30.04
C THR A 446 -1.89 -14.86 -29.54
N SER A 447 -2.86 -13.99 -29.81
CA SER A 447 -4.30 -14.21 -29.65
C SER A 447 -4.99 -13.94 -30.98
N LYS A 448 -5.97 -14.78 -31.33
CA LYS A 448 -6.82 -14.52 -32.46
C LYS A 448 -7.89 -13.52 -32.08
N ILE A 449 -8.06 -12.48 -32.90
CA ILE A 449 -9.14 -11.52 -32.75
C ILE A 449 -10.19 -11.77 -33.83
N VAL A 450 -11.46 -11.85 -33.40
CA VAL A 450 -12.61 -11.94 -34.28
C VAL A 450 -13.52 -10.76 -34.00
N VAL A 451 -13.79 -9.99 -35.04
CA VAL A 451 -14.67 -8.80 -34.97
C VAL A 451 -15.91 -9.09 -35.81
N MET A 452 -17.07 -9.01 -35.15
CA MET A 452 -18.37 -9.14 -35.83
C MET A 452 -19.07 -7.80 -35.85
N ALA A 453 -19.65 -7.45 -36.97
CA ALA A 453 -20.35 -6.20 -37.19
C ALA A 453 -21.82 -6.44 -37.60
N PRO A 454 -22.73 -5.58 -37.15
CA PRO A 454 -24.15 -5.62 -37.54
C PRO A 454 -24.40 -5.06 -38.96
N ARG A 455 -23.38 -4.48 -39.58
CA ARG A 455 -23.38 -3.96 -40.95
C ARG A 455 -22.00 -4.09 -41.58
N ASP A 456 -21.89 -3.83 -42.90
CA ASP A 456 -20.64 -3.95 -43.64
C ASP A 456 -19.47 -3.25 -42.95
N LEU A 457 -18.39 -4.00 -42.71
CA LEU A 457 -17.13 -3.50 -42.19
C LEU A 457 -16.40 -2.71 -43.31
N MET A 458 -16.09 -1.47 -42.97
CA MET A 458 -15.15 -0.66 -43.74
C MET A 458 -13.71 -0.94 -43.28
N ALA A 459 -12.76 -0.12 -43.70
CA ALA A 459 -11.40 -0.22 -43.18
C ALA A 459 -11.39 -0.23 -41.66
N SER A 460 -10.89 -1.30 -41.06
CA SER A 460 -10.86 -1.47 -39.61
C SER A 460 -9.52 -1.02 -39.07
N VAL A 461 -9.56 -0.19 -38.02
CA VAL A 461 -8.40 0.26 -37.26
C VAL A 461 -8.39 -0.50 -35.94
N PHE A 462 -7.28 -1.20 -35.70
CA PHE A 462 -7.04 -1.95 -34.46
C PHE A 462 -6.06 -1.18 -33.58
N SER A 463 -6.28 -1.16 -32.29
CA SER A 463 -5.34 -0.63 -31.31
C SER A 463 -5.35 -1.49 -30.04
N CYS A 464 -4.27 -1.46 -29.29
CA CYS A 464 -4.25 -2.02 -27.96
C CYS A 464 -3.45 -1.15 -27.00
N ASP A 465 -3.81 -1.21 -25.73
CA ASP A 465 -3.14 -0.50 -24.65
C ASP A 465 -3.15 -1.32 -23.35
N SER A 466 -2.17 -1.06 -22.48
CA SER A 466 -2.15 -1.57 -21.12
C SER A 466 -1.63 -0.50 -20.18
N PRO A 467 -2.46 -0.01 -19.25
CA PRO A 467 -2.06 1.07 -18.34
C PRO A 467 -0.99 0.66 -17.33
N ARG A 468 -0.73 -0.64 -17.19
CA ARG A 468 0.16 -1.19 -16.15
C ARG A 468 1.38 -1.95 -16.68
N ALA A 469 1.52 -2.10 -17.98
CA ALA A 469 2.66 -2.79 -18.58
C ALA A 469 3.10 -2.12 -19.89
N LYS A 470 4.41 -2.03 -20.10
CA LYS A 470 4.94 -1.63 -21.41
C LYS A 470 4.85 -2.83 -22.35
N ILE A 471 3.92 -2.77 -23.27
CA ILE A 471 3.69 -3.78 -24.28
C ILE A 471 3.71 -3.14 -25.67
N GLN A 472 4.01 -3.96 -26.66
CA GLN A 472 3.81 -3.61 -28.06
C GLN A 472 2.83 -4.61 -28.67
N CYS A 473 1.87 -4.10 -29.45
CA CYS A 473 0.88 -4.92 -30.13
C CYS A 473 1.06 -4.82 -31.64
N VAL A 474 1.06 -5.97 -32.28
CA VAL A 474 1.11 -6.08 -33.72
C VAL A 474 -0.12 -6.85 -34.20
N PHE A 475 -0.90 -6.23 -35.08
CA PHE A 475 -2.05 -6.86 -35.74
C PHE A 475 -1.63 -7.30 -37.14
N SER A 476 -1.86 -8.54 -37.47
CA SER A 476 -1.44 -9.14 -38.75
C SER A 476 -2.55 -10.02 -39.36
N ASN A 477 -2.39 -10.36 -40.63
CA ASN A 477 -3.23 -11.29 -41.37
C ASN A 477 -4.75 -10.99 -41.30
N PRO A 478 -5.22 -9.75 -41.52
CA PRO A 478 -6.65 -9.47 -41.46
C PRO A 478 -7.36 -10.18 -42.62
N LYS A 479 -8.38 -10.97 -42.29
CA LYS A 479 -9.25 -11.65 -43.25
C LYS A 479 -10.67 -11.14 -43.06
N VAL A 480 -11.25 -10.56 -44.09
CA VAL A 480 -12.65 -10.10 -44.09
C VAL A 480 -13.50 -11.17 -44.74
N SER A 481 -14.62 -11.52 -44.11
CA SER A 481 -15.61 -12.43 -44.69
C SER A 481 -16.22 -11.87 -46.00
N SER A 482 -16.73 -12.73 -46.85
CA SER A 482 -17.34 -12.33 -48.14
C SER A 482 -18.54 -11.41 -47.95
N ASP A 483 -19.28 -11.57 -46.86
CA ASP A 483 -20.44 -10.76 -46.48
C ASP A 483 -20.05 -9.47 -45.72
N ARG A 484 -18.75 -9.24 -45.49
CA ARG A 484 -18.19 -8.09 -44.80
C ARG A 484 -18.70 -7.85 -43.36
N HIS A 485 -19.28 -8.86 -42.74
CA HIS A 485 -19.76 -8.76 -41.36
C HIS A 485 -18.76 -9.30 -40.34
N LEU A 486 -17.67 -9.92 -40.77
CA LEU A 486 -16.67 -10.52 -39.91
C LEU A 486 -15.25 -10.17 -40.38
N VAL A 487 -14.39 -9.80 -39.43
CA VAL A 487 -12.94 -9.70 -39.63
C VAL A 487 -12.23 -10.61 -38.63
N GLU A 488 -11.32 -11.42 -39.11
CA GLU A 488 -10.37 -12.16 -38.29
C GLU A 488 -8.97 -11.56 -38.46
N ALA A 489 -8.22 -11.45 -37.37
CA ALA A 489 -6.81 -11.04 -37.41
C ALA A 489 -6.03 -11.73 -36.29
N ASP A 490 -4.72 -11.77 -36.44
CA ASP A 490 -3.82 -12.22 -35.38
C ASP A 490 -3.30 -11.01 -34.61
N LEU A 491 -3.42 -11.05 -33.28
CA LEU A 491 -2.87 -10.07 -32.36
C LEU A 491 -1.65 -10.67 -31.66
N THR A 492 -0.47 -10.16 -31.95
CA THR A 492 0.75 -10.48 -31.21
C THR A 492 1.02 -9.42 -30.18
N ILE A 493 1.15 -9.83 -28.91
CA ILE A 493 1.52 -8.97 -27.79
C ILE A 493 2.97 -9.29 -27.42
N GLU A 494 3.82 -8.27 -27.46
CA GLU A 494 5.22 -8.36 -27.07
C GLU A 494 5.42 -7.60 -25.76
N SER A 495 5.99 -8.26 -24.76
CA SER A 495 6.38 -7.61 -23.51
C SER A 495 7.79 -7.04 -23.66
N THR A 496 7.97 -5.74 -23.41
CA THR A 496 9.30 -5.14 -23.47
C THR A 496 10.11 -5.50 -22.23
N ARG A 497 11.35 -5.95 -22.41
CA ARG A 497 12.32 -6.03 -21.32
C ARG A 497 12.64 -4.60 -20.88
N THR A 498 12.48 -4.29 -19.60
CA THR A 498 13.18 -3.13 -19.01
C THR A 498 14.68 -3.37 -19.19
N PRO A 499 15.45 -2.44 -19.79
CA PRO A 499 16.89 -2.62 -19.87
C PRO A 499 17.44 -2.84 -18.46
N ARG A 500 18.00 -4.02 -18.22
CA ARG A 500 18.77 -4.27 -17.00
C ARG A 500 19.95 -3.30 -17.06
N PRO A 501 20.21 -2.48 -16.03
CA PRO A 501 21.44 -1.69 -16.01
C PRO A 501 22.61 -2.66 -16.21
N PRO A 502 23.64 -2.30 -16.99
CA PRO A 502 24.72 -3.20 -17.30
C PRO A 502 25.33 -3.72 -16.00
N THR A 503 25.18 -5.00 -15.74
CA THR A 503 25.94 -5.69 -14.71
C THR A 503 27.41 -5.48 -15.08
N ARG A 504 28.12 -4.77 -14.24
CA ARG A 504 29.55 -4.55 -14.37
C ARG A 504 30.21 -5.91 -14.26
N ASP A 505 30.45 -6.49 -15.42
CA ASP A 505 31.14 -7.76 -15.56
C ASP A 505 32.55 -7.59 -15.00
N ARG A 506 32.77 -8.06 -13.78
CA ARG A 506 34.11 -8.17 -13.16
C ARG A 506 34.76 -9.47 -13.62
N SER A 507 35.12 -9.50 -14.86
CA SER A 507 36.04 -10.53 -15.38
C SER A 507 36.94 -9.95 -16.46
N HIS A 508 37.85 -9.06 -16.03
CA HIS A 508 39.12 -8.90 -16.72
C HIS A 508 40.21 -9.04 -15.68
N THR A 509 40.68 -10.25 -15.56
CA THR A 509 42.01 -10.57 -15.03
C THR A 509 43.05 -9.93 -15.93
N THR A 510 43.42 -8.69 -15.69
CA THR A 510 44.61 -8.09 -16.27
C THR A 510 45.80 -8.56 -15.43
N ARG A 511 46.54 -9.50 -15.98
CA ARG A 511 47.86 -9.85 -15.47
C ARG A 511 48.76 -8.63 -15.59
N PHE A 512 49.06 -7.98 -14.50
CA PHE A 512 50.18 -7.04 -14.43
C PHE A 512 51.49 -7.82 -14.23
N THR A 513 52.26 -7.86 -15.29
CA THR A 513 53.68 -8.23 -15.23
C THR A 513 54.43 -7.07 -14.59
N PHE A 514 55.04 -7.32 -13.45
CA PHE A 514 56.01 -6.39 -12.84
C PHE A 514 57.30 -6.37 -13.62
N LEU A 515 57.68 -5.19 -14.11
CA LEU A 515 59.06 -4.84 -14.46
C LEU A 515 59.57 -3.86 -13.42
N PRO A 516 60.75 -4.09 -12.84
CA PRO A 516 61.36 -3.16 -11.89
C PRO A 516 62.24 -2.15 -12.63
N GLY A 517 62.14 -0.89 -12.26
CA GLY A 517 63.11 0.08 -12.72
C GLY A 517 62.76 1.53 -12.56
N LEU A 518 63.49 2.15 -11.65
CA LEU A 518 63.97 3.54 -11.68
C LEU A 518 62.97 4.72 -11.52
N GLY A 519 63.10 5.33 -10.37
CA GLY A 519 63.03 6.62 -9.89
C GLY A 519 63.04 7.81 -10.82
N PHE A 520 62.40 8.85 -10.37
CA PHE A 520 62.98 10.22 -10.40
C PHE A 520 62.17 11.18 -9.50
N LEU A 521 62.96 11.94 -8.77
CA LEU A 521 62.60 13.09 -7.95
C LEU A 521 61.78 14.14 -8.74
N GLY A 522 60.83 14.77 -8.06
CA GLY A 522 60.27 16.05 -8.47
C GLY A 522 59.85 16.87 -7.26
N LEU A 523 60.80 17.67 -6.80
CA LEU A 523 60.67 18.66 -5.75
C LEU A 523 59.95 19.91 -6.32
N VAL A 524 58.86 20.39 -5.72
CA VAL A 524 58.46 21.79 -5.84
C VAL A 524 58.09 22.31 -4.46
N LEU A 525 58.86 23.29 -4.06
CA LEU A 525 58.71 24.14 -2.89
C LEU A 525 57.66 25.22 -3.13
N ALA A 526 56.79 25.47 -2.15
CA ALA A 526 56.40 26.82 -1.77
C ALA A 526 55.80 26.79 -0.36
N SER A 527 56.46 27.37 0.51
CA SER A 527 56.36 28.15 1.73
C SER A 527 54.93 28.66 2.07
N ASP A 528 54.45 28.50 3.28
CA ASP A 528 54.64 29.28 4.50
C ASP A 528 53.71 28.79 5.61
N GLY A 529 54.19 28.75 6.82
CA GLY A 529 53.38 29.03 8.00
C GLY A 529 53.03 27.90 8.98
N LYS A 530 53.98 27.54 9.85
CA LYS A 530 53.88 26.99 11.22
C LYS A 530 53.68 25.49 11.45
N PRO A 531 54.52 24.90 12.29
CA PRO A 531 54.59 23.45 12.52
C PRO A 531 53.82 23.04 13.78
N ARG A 532 53.27 21.85 13.73
CA ARG A 532 53.06 20.90 14.84
C ARG A 532 51.80 20.06 14.59
N ARG A 533 51.99 18.93 13.93
CA ARG A 533 51.12 17.72 14.02
C ARG A 533 51.28 16.78 12.82
N LYS A 534 52.51 16.40 12.50
CA LYS A 534 52.79 15.45 11.38
C LYS A 534 53.70 14.28 11.78
N VAL A 535 53.59 13.73 12.99
CA VAL A 535 54.34 12.56 13.40
C VAL A 535 53.48 11.34 13.77
N LEU A 536 52.12 11.47 13.71
CA LEU A 536 51.28 10.37 14.18
C LEU A 536 50.56 9.56 13.06
N ILE A 537 50.76 9.87 11.78
CA ILE A 537 50.05 9.17 10.68
C ILE A 537 50.98 8.11 10.00
N GLY A 538 52.26 8.18 10.18
CA GLY A 538 53.22 7.20 9.60
C GLY A 538 53.26 5.82 10.28
N SER A 539 52.83 5.74 11.54
CA SER A 539 52.94 4.51 12.33
C SER A 539 51.70 3.59 12.29
N ILE A 540 50.57 4.06 11.79
CA ILE A 540 49.34 3.26 11.71
C ILE A 540 49.25 2.46 10.40
N LEU A 541 49.90 2.90 9.34
CA LEU A 541 49.90 2.20 8.05
C LEU A 541 50.85 0.98 7.99
N LEU A 542 51.80 0.87 8.90
CA LEU A 542 52.72 -0.28 8.96
C LEU A 542 52.21 -1.43 9.84
N ALA A 543 51.22 -1.17 10.71
CA ALA A 543 50.64 -2.19 11.57
C ALA A 543 49.49 -2.99 10.89
N ILE A 544 48.97 -2.52 9.77
CA ILE A 544 47.88 -3.20 9.04
C ILE A 544 48.40 -4.21 8.01
N LEU A 545 49.70 -4.17 7.68
CA LEU A 545 50.30 -5.06 6.66
C LEU A 545 50.94 -6.34 7.22
N LEU A 546 50.93 -6.57 8.54
CA LEU A 546 51.56 -7.73 9.17
C LEU A 546 50.62 -8.73 9.85
N LEU A 547 49.28 -8.61 9.66
CA LEU A 547 48.30 -9.54 10.28
C LEU A 547 47.49 -10.38 9.27
N SER A 548 47.98 -10.58 8.08
CA SER A 548 47.33 -11.46 7.10
C SER A 548 48.28 -12.57 6.62
N SER A 549 48.63 -13.49 7.49
CA SER A 549 49.00 -14.84 7.09
C SER A 549 48.89 -15.79 8.28
N CYS A 550 47.83 -16.60 8.29
CA CYS A 550 47.89 -18.03 8.62
C CYS A 550 46.49 -18.65 8.65
N GLY A 551 46.33 -19.69 7.88
CA GLY A 551 45.57 -20.85 8.27
C GLY A 551 44.26 -21.10 7.58
N GLY A 552 44.31 -21.96 6.60
CA GLY A 552 43.27 -22.53 5.80
C GLY A 552 42.17 -23.30 6.54
N GLY A 553 41.10 -23.51 5.83
CA GLY A 553 39.97 -24.35 6.17
C GLY A 553 38.84 -24.12 5.19
N ALA A 554 38.87 -24.85 4.08
CA ALA A 554 37.77 -24.85 3.12
C ALA A 554 36.50 -25.46 3.75
N LEU A 555 35.45 -24.68 3.86
CA LEU A 555 34.08 -25.19 3.89
C LEU A 555 33.29 -24.40 2.84
N THR A 556 33.05 -25.10 1.73
CA THR A 556 32.15 -24.69 0.67
C THR A 556 30.75 -24.67 1.21
N ASN A 557 30.24 -23.49 1.57
CA ASN A 557 28.82 -23.22 1.61
C ASN A 557 28.50 -22.33 0.43
N GLN A 558 27.92 -22.94 -0.62
CA GLN A 558 27.20 -22.23 -1.64
C GLN A 558 26.00 -21.54 -0.97
N ALA A 559 26.16 -20.28 -0.62
CA ALA A 559 25.02 -19.40 -0.45
C ALA A 559 24.47 -19.13 -1.85
N GLN A 560 23.47 -19.90 -2.25
CA GLN A 560 22.58 -19.50 -3.33
C GLN A 560 21.93 -18.18 -2.88
N THR A 561 22.40 -17.09 -3.47
CA THR A 561 21.66 -15.82 -3.47
C THR A 561 20.40 -16.07 -4.29
N MET A 562 19.31 -16.45 -3.61
CA MET A 562 17.98 -16.35 -4.18
C MET A 562 17.71 -14.86 -4.39
N SER A 563 17.82 -14.41 -5.63
CA SER A 563 17.15 -13.17 -6.05
C SER A 563 15.67 -13.33 -5.72
N PRO A 564 15.00 -12.34 -5.13
CA PRO A 564 13.57 -12.39 -4.94
C PRO A 564 12.93 -12.52 -6.32
N GLN A 565 12.38 -13.69 -6.63
CA GLN A 565 11.50 -13.84 -7.79
C GLN A 565 10.26 -12.99 -7.49
N LEU A 566 10.15 -11.87 -8.19
CA LEU A 566 8.87 -11.17 -8.27
C LEU A 566 7.87 -12.16 -8.86
N GLY A 567 6.81 -12.45 -8.11
CA GLY A 567 5.77 -13.36 -8.58
C GLY A 567 5.14 -12.87 -9.87
N PRO A 568 4.46 -13.74 -10.62
CA PRO A 568 3.81 -13.36 -11.88
C PRO A 568 2.80 -12.24 -11.65
N VAL A 569 2.88 -11.18 -12.48
CA VAL A 569 1.99 -10.01 -12.40
C VAL A 569 0.97 -10.10 -13.53
N THR A 570 -0.32 -10.10 -13.20
CA THR A 570 -1.40 -10.08 -14.19
C THR A 570 -1.89 -8.66 -14.42
N VAL A 571 -1.94 -8.24 -15.68
CA VAL A 571 -2.37 -6.91 -16.12
C VAL A 571 -3.39 -7.03 -17.26
N PRO A 572 -4.41 -6.14 -17.33
CA PRO A 572 -5.31 -6.12 -18.47
C PRO A 572 -4.63 -5.48 -19.68
N VAL A 573 -4.89 -6.05 -20.85
CA VAL A 573 -4.58 -5.48 -22.16
C VAL A 573 -5.90 -5.20 -22.86
N TYR A 574 -6.19 -3.93 -23.10
CA TYR A 574 -7.42 -3.49 -23.77
C TYR A 574 -7.20 -3.47 -25.27
N VAL A 575 -8.01 -4.19 -26.00
CA VAL A 575 -7.99 -4.25 -27.47
C VAL A 575 -9.22 -3.52 -27.99
N SER A 576 -9.03 -2.50 -28.81
CA SER A 576 -10.10 -1.70 -29.39
C SER A 576 -10.07 -1.78 -30.90
N VAL A 577 -11.26 -1.81 -31.51
CA VAL A 577 -11.45 -1.85 -32.96
C VAL A 577 -12.45 -0.79 -33.37
N ALA A 578 -12.13 -0.05 -34.42
CA ALA A 578 -13.04 0.93 -35.04
C ALA A 578 -13.18 0.67 -36.54
N SER A 579 -14.38 0.72 -37.07
CA SER A 579 -14.69 0.55 -38.49
C SER A 579 -15.98 1.28 -38.88
N GLY A 580 -15.94 2.21 -39.83
CA GLY A 580 -17.11 2.88 -40.37
C GLY A 580 -18.00 3.58 -39.34
N GLY A 581 -17.40 4.17 -38.28
CA GLY A 581 -18.13 4.80 -37.15
C GLY A 581 -18.66 3.81 -36.12
N MET A 582 -18.40 2.50 -36.27
CA MET A 582 -18.63 1.46 -35.25
C MET A 582 -17.37 1.28 -34.43
N GLN A 583 -17.54 0.95 -33.15
CA GLN A 583 -16.43 0.66 -32.24
C GLN A 583 -16.75 -0.58 -31.40
N GLY A 584 -15.72 -1.29 -30.99
CA GLY A 584 -15.81 -2.43 -30.07
C GLY A 584 -14.49 -2.63 -29.34
N SER A 585 -14.56 -3.28 -28.20
CA SER A 585 -13.37 -3.60 -27.43
C SER A 585 -13.49 -4.96 -26.74
N ALA A 586 -12.34 -5.55 -26.43
CA ALA A 586 -12.23 -6.75 -25.62
C ALA A 586 -10.93 -6.68 -24.78
N THR A 587 -10.84 -7.50 -23.75
CA THR A 587 -9.70 -7.49 -22.83
C THR A 587 -9.01 -8.84 -22.79
N ILE A 588 -7.68 -8.84 -22.83
CA ILE A 588 -6.84 -10.01 -22.54
C ILE A 588 -6.22 -9.83 -21.15
N GLN A 589 -6.28 -10.86 -20.32
CA GLN A 589 -5.53 -10.92 -19.08
C GLN A 589 -4.12 -11.42 -19.36
N LEU A 590 -3.14 -10.53 -19.26
CA LEU A 590 -1.73 -10.84 -19.53
C LEU A 590 -0.99 -11.07 -18.20
N THR A 591 -0.49 -12.28 -17.99
CA THR A 591 0.36 -12.60 -16.84
C THR A 591 1.82 -12.59 -17.28
N LEU A 592 2.60 -11.67 -16.72
CA LEU A 592 4.03 -11.52 -16.98
C LEU A 592 4.83 -12.27 -15.92
N ARG A 593 5.73 -13.15 -16.34
CA ARG A 593 6.74 -13.83 -15.50
C ARG A 593 8.11 -13.20 -15.75
N GLU A 594 8.99 -13.24 -14.74
CA GLU A 594 10.39 -12.81 -14.89
C GLU A 594 11.25 -13.80 -15.67
#